data_868aa9e3173860ffadd5bb6cab800c33
#
_entry.id   868aa9e3173860ffadd5bb6cab800c33
#
_cell.length_a   1.000
_cell.length_b   1.000
_cell.length_c   1.000
_cell.angle_alpha   90.00
_cell.angle_beta   90.00
_cell.angle_gamma   90.00
#
_symmetry.space_group_name_H-M   'P 1'
#
loop_
_entity.id
_entity.type
_entity.pdbx_description
1 polymer ?
#
loop_
_entity_poly.entity_id
_entity_poly.type
_entity_poly.pdbx_seq_one_letter_code
_entity_poly.pdbx_strand_id
1 'polypeptide(L)'
;MVSLANITTSLMVLTMLSACATTSTSQSTTSQPSKPIPEQQDRSSYHQLGKNDFDRMTDVEIRENTESLRILMLKLYKRNPHELQKSTSDTAEKMVDWVFDGESQHHYKFESINNLQGTDAIFLTFNPDFTGDRVLPFIVGMQTMLLKAHGGKTDFYLIDSIDPQHIYNVARNIEICAWKLANARDTNGALYLLSNEINDQDRNLSFEREFGKMIGRTDFYAIALAEKSQRLITRVMQNLATALFFAF
;
A
#
# COMPACT_ATOMS: atom_id res chain seq x y z
N MET A 1 -25.44 75.39 -10.54
CA MET A 1 -25.86 75.68 -9.15
C MET A 1 -25.22 74.57 -8.28
N VAL A 2 -24.14 74.94 -7.62
CA VAL A 2 -23.94 75.07 -6.18
C VAL A 2 -24.14 73.79 -5.48
N SER A 3 -23.24 73.19 -4.67
CA SER A 3 -22.09 73.65 -3.88
C SER A 3 -21.48 72.46 -3.14
N LEU A 4 -20.19 72.31 -3.17
CA LEU A 4 -19.27 72.20 -2.00
C LEU A 4 -19.83 71.54 -0.72
N ALA A 5 -19.15 70.54 -0.15
CA ALA A 5 -17.98 70.78 0.70
C ALA A 5 -17.35 69.48 1.20
N ASN A 6 -16.03 69.48 1.19
CA ASN A 6 -15.07 68.75 2.02
C ASN A 6 -15.53 68.36 3.42
N ILE A 7 -14.99 67.24 3.91
CA ILE A 7 -14.20 67.27 5.19
C ILE A 7 -13.45 65.93 5.29
N THR A 8 -12.14 66.04 5.37
CA THR A 8 -11.15 65.07 5.79
C THR A 8 -11.34 64.72 7.26
N THR A 9 -11.33 63.45 7.62
CA THR A 9 -10.95 63.05 8.95
C THR A 9 -10.14 61.76 8.91
N SER A 10 -8.87 61.94 9.14
CA SER A 10 -7.90 60.93 9.51
C SER A 10 -8.31 60.33 10.85
N LEU A 11 -8.51 59.02 10.93
CA LEU A 11 -8.64 58.35 12.21
C LEU A 11 -7.70 57.16 12.29
N MET A 12 -6.70 57.38 13.09
CA MET A 12 -5.67 56.48 13.54
C MET A 12 -6.33 55.30 14.26
N VAL A 13 -6.21 54.08 13.71
CA VAL A 13 -6.66 52.85 14.39
C VAL A 13 -5.48 52.27 15.14
N LEU A 14 -5.57 52.45 16.46
CA LEU A 14 -4.68 51.86 17.45
C LEU A 14 -5.05 50.37 17.62
N THR A 15 -4.18 49.44 17.20
CA THR A 15 -4.39 48.02 17.39
C THR A 15 -4.06 47.64 18.83
N MET A 16 -5.08 47.33 19.59
CA MET A 16 -4.96 46.69 20.91
C MET A 16 -4.68 45.20 20.71
N LEU A 17 -3.47 44.75 21.05
CA LEU A 17 -3.18 43.35 21.29
C LEU A 17 -3.81 42.91 22.60
N SER A 18 -4.93 42.21 22.55
CA SER A 18 -5.50 41.52 23.70
C SER A 18 -4.87 40.13 23.80
N ALA A 19 -3.97 39.94 24.72
CA ALA A 19 -3.49 38.63 25.12
C ALA A 19 -4.60 37.94 25.96
N CYS A 20 -5.26 36.95 25.35
CA CYS A 20 -6.13 36.02 26.10
C CYS A 20 -5.29 34.98 26.83
N ALA A 21 -5.13 35.18 28.13
CA ALA A 21 -4.69 34.10 29.00
C ALA A 21 -5.86 33.14 29.19
N THR A 22 -5.77 31.95 28.54
CA THR A 22 -6.70 30.86 28.76
C THR A 22 -6.30 30.05 29.96
N THR A 23 -7.09 30.17 31.02
CA THR A 23 -7.05 29.30 32.20
C THR A 23 -7.42 27.88 31.76
N SER A 24 -6.50 26.95 31.90
CA SER A 24 -6.71 25.54 31.64
C SER A 24 -7.59 24.89 32.69
N THR A 25 -8.85 24.68 32.37
CA THR A 25 -9.73 23.77 33.12
C THR A 25 -9.45 22.37 32.61
N SER A 26 -8.89 21.52 33.45
CA SER A 26 -8.64 20.09 33.19
C SER A 26 -9.95 19.33 33.02
N GLN A 27 -10.40 19.12 31.78
CA GLN A 27 -11.35 18.06 31.47
C GLN A 27 -10.55 16.81 31.11
N SER A 28 -10.71 15.77 31.91
CA SER A 28 -10.22 14.42 31.66
C SER A 28 -10.96 13.83 30.46
N THR A 29 -10.46 14.05 29.24
CA THR A 29 -10.82 13.30 28.07
C THR A 29 -9.98 12.04 28.03
N THR A 30 -10.64 10.90 28.09
CA THR A 30 -10.06 9.57 27.88
C THR A 30 -9.39 9.56 26.50
N SER A 31 -8.09 9.78 26.46
CA SER A 31 -7.29 9.69 25.26
C SER A 31 -7.16 8.21 24.90
N GLN A 32 -7.74 7.80 23.76
CA GLN A 32 -7.32 6.58 23.09
C GLN A 32 -5.79 6.61 22.95
N PRO A 33 -5.10 5.49 23.21
CA PRO A 33 -3.65 5.45 23.03
C PRO A 33 -3.35 5.70 21.55
N SER A 34 -2.77 6.86 21.26
CA SER A 34 -2.15 7.11 19.95
C SER A 34 -1.09 6.03 19.74
N LYS A 35 -1.20 5.29 18.63
CA LYS A 35 -0.16 4.36 18.21
C LYS A 35 1.17 5.09 18.26
N PRO A 36 2.21 4.56 18.95
CA PRO A 36 3.50 5.24 19.01
C PRO A 36 3.97 5.54 17.58
N ILE A 37 4.38 6.75 17.33
CA ILE A 37 5.13 7.06 16.10
C ILE A 37 6.35 6.15 16.19
N PRO A 38 6.65 5.31 15.16
CA PRO A 38 7.81 4.45 15.22
C PRO A 38 9.02 5.31 15.52
N GLU A 39 9.70 5.03 16.62
CA GLU A 39 10.99 5.63 16.92
C GLU A 39 11.85 5.43 15.68
N GLN A 40 12.36 6.52 15.15
CA GLN A 40 13.26 6.50 14.01
C GLN A 40 14.54 5.82 14.51
N GLN A 41 14.58 4.49 14.37
CA GLN A 41 15.76 3.69 14.69
C GLN A 41 16.96 4.37 14.04
N ASP A 42 17.98 4.60 14.84
CA ASP A 42 19.24 5.26 14.45
C ASP A 42 19.82 4.54 13.21
N ARG A 43 19.47 5.06 12.03
CA ARG A 43 19.80 4.46 10.73
C ARG A 43 21.18 4.89 10.26
N SER A 44 22.04 5.31 11.18
CA SER A 44 23.46 5.64 10.92
C SER A 44 24.32 4.39 10.80
N SER A 45 23.86 3.40 10.04
CA SER A 45 24.69 2.27 9.63
C SER A 45 25.58 2.69 8.44
N TYR A 46 26.80 2.18 8.38
CA TYR A 46 27.72 2.35 7.25
C TYR A 46 27.09 2.01 5.89
N HIS A 47 26.06 1.15 5.86
CA HIS A 47 25.24 0.83 4.69
C HIS A 47 24.49 2.05 4.11
N GLN A 48 24.27 3.10 4.91
CA GLN A 48 23.56 4.32 4.47
C GLN A 48 24.48 5.36 3.82
N LEU A 49 25.78 5.26 4.01
CA LEU A 49 26.76 6.24 3.48
C LEU A 49 26.93 6.18 1.95
N GLY A 50 26.53 5.05 1.32
CA GLY A 50 26.59 4.87 -0.13
C GLY A 50 25.27 5.04 -0.86
N LYS A 51 24.16 5.37 -0.15
CA LYS A 51 22.83 5.51 -0.73
C LYS A 51 22.52 6.98 -1.04
N ASN A 52 22.05 7.23 -2.26
CA ASN A 52 21.48 8.54 -2.59
C ASN A 52 20.02 8.64 -2.11
N ASP A 53 19.40 9.81 -2.24
CA ASP A 53 18.02 10.05 -1.79
C ASP A 53 17.00 9.18 -2.54
N PHE A 54 17.27 8.82 -3.80
CA PHE A 54 16.43 7.92 -4.57
C PHE A 54 16.53 6.46 -4.10
N ASP A 55 17.73 5.99 -3.74
CA ASP A 55 17.90 4.64 -3.21
C ASP A 55 17.11 4.50 -1.89
N ARG A 56 17.17 5.53 -1.04
CA ARG A 56 16.36 5.60 0.19
C ARG A 56 14.86 5.63 -0.09
N MET A 57 14.44 6.35 -1.13
CA MET A 57 13.03 6.41 -1.53
C MET A 57 12.54 5.05 -2.04
N THR A 58 13.38 4.32 -2.76
CA THR A 58 13.11 2.94 -3.20
C THR A 58 12.93 2.00 -2.00
N ASP A 59 13.85 2.04 -1.05
CA ASP A 59 13.77 1.23 0.17
C ASP A 59 12.47 1.54 0.95
N VAL A 60 12.08 2.81 1.04
CA VAL A 60 10.85 3.23 1.69
C VAL A 60 9.64 2.71 0.93
N GLU A 61 9.62 2.82 -0.38
CA GLU A 61 8.51 2.38 -1.22
C GLU A 61 8.26 0.87 -1.05
N ILE A 62 9.30 0.04 -1.15
CA ILE A 62 9.20 -1.41 -0.97
C ILE A 62 8.74 -1.76 0.44
N ARG A 63 9.38 -1.19 1.46
CA ARG A 63 9.05 -1.46 2.86
C ARG A 63 7.58 -1.13 3.18
N GLU A 64 7.13 0.05 2.78
CA GLU A 64 5.77 0.49 3.06
C GLU A 64 4.71 -0.28 2.25
N ASN A 65 5.04 -0.77 1.05
CA ASN A 65 4.19 -1.67 0.29
C ASN A 65 4.15 -3.06 0.93
N THR A 66 5.29 -3.59 1.36
CA THR A 66 5.37 -4.85 2.10
C THR A 66 4.53 -4.79 3.39
N GLU A 67 4.60 -3.68 4.14
CA GLU A 67 3.77 -3.49 5.34
C GLU A 67 2.28 -3.45 5.01
N SER A 68 1.89 -2.78 3.91
CA SER A 68 0.50 -2.82 3.44
C SER A 68 0.06 -4.24 3.08
N LEU A 69 0.93 -5.06 2.50
CA LEU A 69 0.64 -6.47 2.20
C LEU A 69 0.52 -7.34 3.46
N ARG A 70 1.36 -7.11 4.48
CA ARG A 70 1.22 -7.76 5.81
C ARG A 70 -0.17 -7.48 6.40
N ILE A 71 -0.58 -6.22 6.38
CA ILE A 71 -1.90 -5.79 6.86
C ILE A 71 -3.03 -6.45 6.04
N LEU A 72 -2.91 -6.48 4.72
CA LEU A 72 -3.89 -7.12 3.84
C LEU A 72 -4.00 -8.62 4.11
N MET A 73 -2.88 -9.31 4.25
CA MET A 73 -2.83 -10.74 4.55
C MET A 73 -3.54 -11.06 5.87
N LEU A 74 -3.19 -10.33 6.94
CA LEU A 74 -3.81 -10.48 8.24
C LEU A 74 -5.34 -10.29 8.17
N LYS A 75 -5.78 -9.23 7.47
CA LYS A 75 -7.20 -8.93 7.30
C LYS A 75 -7.92 -10.00 6.48
N LEU A 76 -7.30 -10.50 5.41
CA LEU A 76 -7.83 -11.56 4.57
C LEU A 76 -8.03 -12.84 5.39
N TYR A 77 -7.05 -13.28 6.17
CA TYR A 77 -7.20 -14.45 7.02
C TYR A 77 -8.26 -14.28 8.10
N LYS A 78 -8.36 -13.09 8.71
CA LYS A 78 -9.41 -12.81 9.70
C LYS A 78 -10.82 -12.84 9.10
N ARG A 79 -10.97 -12.45 7.84
CA ARG A 79 -12.27 -12.55 7.13
C ARG A 79 -12.51 -13.90 6.49
N ASN A 80 -11.47 -14.65 6.19
CA ASN A 80 -11.51 -15.95 5.53
C ASN A 80 -10.79 -17.02 6.38
N PRO A 81 -11.25 -17.31 7.61
CA PRO A 81 -10.55 -18.24 8.50
C PRO A 81 -10.42 -19.66 7.91
N HIS A 82 -11.34 -20.02 7.01
CA HIS A 82 -11.26 -21.27 6.27
C HIS A 82 -9.99 -21.38 5.40
N GLU A 83 -9.56 -20.26 4.82
CA GLU A 83 -8.34 -20.25 4.00
C GLU A 83 -7.10 -20.51 4.87
N LEU A 84 -7.02 -19.86 6.04
CA LEU A 84 -5.93 -20.09 7.00
C LEU A 84 -5.83 -21.55 7.40
N GLN A 85 -6.97 -22.20 7.71
CA GLN A 85 -7.03 -23.59 8.15
C GLN A 85 -6.52 -24.59 7.11
N LYS A 86 -6.50 -24.22 5.81
CA LYS A 86 -5.92 -25.05 4.74
C LYS A 86 -4.38 -25.07 4.78
N SER A 87 -3.76 -24.01 5.31
CA SER A 87 -2.30 -23.86 5.38
C SER A 87 -1.73 -24.21 6.75
N THR A 88 -2.41 -23.88 7.84
CA THR A 88 -1.89 -24.04 9.19
C THR A 88 -2.98 -24.12 10.26
N SER A 89 -2.63 -24.72 11.40
CA SER A 89 -3.43 -24.65 12.63
C SER A 89 -3.04 -23.47 13.53
N ASP A 90 -2.02 -22.71 13.16
CA ASP A 90 -1.57 -21.51 13.87
C ASP A 90 -2.50 -20.30 13.64
N THR A 91 -2.20 -19.20 14.35
CA THR A 91 -2.96 -17.94 14.20
C THR A 91 -2.60 -17.21 12.89
N ALA A 92 -3.50 -16.32 12.46
CA ALA A 92 -3.27 -15.48 11.29
C ALA A 92 -2.01 -14.62 11.44
N GLU A 93 -1.74 -14.11 12.64
CA GLU A 93 -0.55 -13.34 12.97
C GLU A 93 0.73 -14.14 12.72
N LYS A 94 0.80 -15.35 13.26
CA LYS A 94 1.97 -16.23 13.06
C LYS A 94 2.18 -16.60 11.60
N MET A 95 1.10 -16.84 10.85
CA MET A 95 1.19 -17.13 9.42
C MET A 95 1.73 -15.93 8.64
N VAL A 96 1.30 -14.72 8.98
CA VAL A 96 1.81 -13.48 8.38
C VAL A 96 3.29 -13.30 8.70
N ASP A 97 3.69 -13.47 9.96
CA ASP A 97 5.09 -13.36 10.39
C ASP A 97 5.95 -14.40 9.67
N TRP A 98 5.47 -15.64 9.57
CA TRP A 98 6.20 -16.69 8.85
C TRP A 98 6.43 -16.34 7.37
N VAL A 99 5.42 -15.80 6.69
CA VAL A 99 5.54 -15.44 5.25
C VAL A 99 6.49 -14.26 5.04
N PHE A 100 6.46 -13.25 5.88
CA PHE A 100 7.25 -12.04 5.64
C PHE A 100 8.60 -12.03 6.38
N ASP A 101 8.66 -12.52 7.60
CA ASP A 101 9.91 -12.54 8.37
C ASP A 101 10.75 -13.78 8.05
N GLY A 102 10.13 -14.85 7.50
CA GLY A 102 10.79 -16.06 6.99
C GLY A 102 11.35 -15.94 5.55
N GLU A 103 11.35 -14.76 4.94
CA GLU A 103 11.77 -14.58 3.53
C GLU A 103 13.13 -15.20 3.22
N SER A 104 14.12 -15.01 4.09
CA SER A 104 15.47 -15.55 3.91
C SER A 104 15.53 -17.09 3.89
N GLN A 105 14.49 -17.77 4.39
CA GLN A 105 14.41 -19.22 4.44
C GLN A 105 13.72 -19.81 3.22
N HIS A 106 12.61 -19.22 2.78
CA HIS A 106 11.77 -19.77 1.70
C HIS A 106 11.77 -18.93 0.41
N HIS A 107 12.29 -17.69 0.41
CA HIS A 107 12.33 -16.80 -0.75
C HIS A 107 10.96 -16.66 -1.46
N TYR A 108 9.88 -16.62 -0.68
CA TYR A 108 8.48 -16.64 -1.16
C TYR A 108 8.14 -17.84 -2.07
N LYS A 109 8.84 -18.97 -1.91
CA LYS A 109 8.55 -20.22 -2.61
C LYS A 109 7.88 -21.19 -1.65
N PHE A 110 6.66 -21.58 -1.96
CA PHE A 110 5.84 -22.47 -1.13
C PHE A 110 5.30 -23.59 -1.99
N GLU A 111 5.56 -24.85 -1.60
CA GLU A 111 5.11 -26.03 -2.35
C GLU A 111 3.59 -26.10 -2.48
N SER A 112 2.85 -25.63 -1.46
CA SER A 112 1.39 -25.57 -1.46
C SER A 112 0.77 -24.74 -2.57
N ILE A 113 1.56 -23.85 -3.21
CA ILE A 113 1.19 -23.05 -4.36
C ILE A 113 2.13 -23.32 -5.55
N ASN A 114 2.71 -24.53 -5.64
CA ASN A 114 3.62 -24.95 -6.70
C ASN A 114 4.83 -24.00 -6.91
N ASN A 115 5.29 -23.34 -5.86
CA ASN A 115 6.35 -22.32 -5.90
C ASN A 115 6.09 -21.17 -6.88
N LEU A 116 4.82 -20.93 -7.23
CA LEU A 116 4.42 -19.84 -8.11
C LEU A 116 4.67 -18.49 -7.45
N GLN A 117 5.04 -17.51 -8.26
CA GLN A 117 5.35 -16.13 -7.88
C GLN A 117 4.74 -15.14 -8.88
N GLY A 118 4.69 -13.86 -8.53
CA GLY A 118 4.18 -12.81 -9.41
C GLY A 118 2.74 -13.05 -9.86
N THR A 119 2.47 -12.70 -11.10
CA THR A 119 1.12 -12.84 -11.68
C THR A 119 0.61 -14.27 -11.74
N ASP A 120 1.49 -15.27 -11.86
CA ASP A 120 1.09 -16.67 -11.89
C ASP A 120 0.50 -17.13 -10.57
N ALA A 121 1.09 -16.69 -9.44
CA ALA A 121 0.51 -16.93 -8.11
C ALA A 121 -0.84 -16.20 -7.96
N ILE A 122 -0.95 -14.95 -8.45
CA ILE A 122 -2.22 -14.21 -8.42
C ILE A 122 -3.29 -14.94 -9.25
N PHE A 123 -2.95 -15.46 -10.41
CA PHE A 123 -3.89 -16.25 -11.23
C PHE A 123 -4.35 -17.51 -10.51
N LEU A 124 -3.46 -18.19 -9.79
CA LEU A 124 -3.82 -19.37 -9.00
C LEU A 124 -4.90 -19.06 -7.95
N THR A 125 -4.85 -17.86 -7.32
CA THR A 125 -5.85 -17.40 -6.35
C THR A 125 -7.28 -17.52 -6.88
N PHE A 126 -7.48 -17.18 -8.14
CA PHE A 126 -8.80 -17.12 -8.80
C PHE A 126 -9.07 -18.31 -9.72
N ASN A 127 -8.21 -19.33 -9.69
CA ASN A 127 -8.44 -20.55 -10.45
C ASN A 127 -9.57 -21.37 -9.77
N PRO A 128 -10.66 -21.73 -10.47
CA PRO A 128 -11.75 -22.52 -9.90
C PRO A 128 -11.29 -23.90 -9.39
N ASP A 129 -10.30 -24.51 -10.04
CA ASP A 129 -9.79 -25.85 -9.69
C ASP A 129 -8.83 -25.84 -8.49
N PHE A 130 -8.41 -24.67 -8.03
CA PHE A 130 -7.52 -24.55 -6.88
C PHE A 130 -8.29 -24.69 -5.56
N THR A 131 -7.98 -25.72 -4.79
CA THR A 131 -8.62 -26.03 -3.51
C THR A 131 -7.82 -25.60 -2.28
N GLY A 132 -6.56 -25.17 -2.47
CA GLY A 132 -5.68 -24.71 -1.41
C GLY A 132 -6.09 -23.34 -0.81
N ASP A 133 -5.24 -22.83 0.06
CA ASP A 133 -5.35 -21.50 0.65
C ASP A 133 -5.18 -20.42 -0.43
N ARG A 134 -6.23 -19.65 -0.70
CA ARG A 134 -6.25 -18.60 -1.73
C ARG A 134 -5.61 -17.30 -1.27
N VAL A 135 -5.46 -17.07 0.02
CA VAL A 135 -4.81 -15.86 0.56
C VAL A 135 -3.31 -15.91 0.31
N LEU A 136 -2.69 -17.07 0.51
CA LEU A 136 -1.25 -17.22 0.33
C LEU A 136 -0.77 -16.84 -1.09
N PRO A 137 -1.28 -17.43 -2.18
CA PRO A 137 -0.82 -17.09 -3.52
C PRO A 137 -1.17 -15.64 -3.92
N PHE A 138 -2.26 -15.07 -3.40
CA PHE A 138 -2.62 -13.69 -3.65
C PHE A 138 -1.56 -12.72 -3.10
N ILE A 139 -1.17 -12.92 -1.86
CA ILE A 139 -0.20 -12.07 -1.17
C ILE A 139 1.22 -12.30 -1.68
N VAL A 140 1.63 -13.56 -1.82
CA VAL A 140 2.94 -13.94 -2.36
C VAL A 140 3.10 -13.42 -3.79
N GLY A 141 2.05 -13.53 -4.60
CA GLY A 141 2.08 -13.00 -5.95
C GLY A 141 2.31 -11.49 -6.01
N MET A 142 1.60 -10.71 -5.19
CA MET A 142 1.80 -9.26 -5.13
C MET A 142 3.18 -8.89 -4.56
N GLN A 143 3.64 -9.54 -3.50
CA GLN A 143 4.95 -9.26 -2.91
C GLN A 143 6.08 -9.54 -3.90
N THR A 144 6.05 -10.69 -4.55
CA THR A 144 7.09 -11.08 -5.50
C THR A 144 7.02 -10.28 -6.81
N MET A 145 5.84 -9.81 -7.22
CA MET A 145 5.67 -8.87 -8.32
C MET A 145 6.36 -7.53 -8.01
N LEU A 146 6.12 -6.97 -6.81
CA LEU A 146 6.79 -5.76 -6.35
C LEU A 146 8.31 -5.94 -6.35
N LEU A 147 8.82 -6.99 -5.70
CA LEU A 147 10.26 -7.26 -5.62
C LEU A 147 10.89 -7.42 -7.01
N LYS A 148 10.25 -8.15 -7.92
CA LYS A 148 10.76 -8.38 -9.27
C LYS A 148 10.87 -7.07 -10.07
N ALA A 149 9.88 -6.20 -10.00
CA ALA A 149 9.91 -4.90 -10.69
C ALA A 149 11.05 -3.99 -10.19
N HIS A 150 11.47 -4.20 -8.95
CA HIS A 150 12.64 -3.57 -8.35
C HIS A 150 13.94 -4.38 -8.56
N GLY A 151 13.98 -5.30 -9.53
CA GLY A 151 15.15 -6.11 -9.84
C GLY A 151 15.43 -7.25 -8.87
N GLY A 152 14.45 -7.65 -8.07
CA GLY A 152 14.55 -8.74 -7.10
C GLY A 152 15.38 -8.39 -5.85
N LYS A 153 15.57 -7.11 -5.57
CA LYS A 153 16.36 -6.60 -4.44
C LYS A 153 15.47 -5.91 -3.42
N THR A 154 15.92 -5.89 -2.18
CA THR A 154 15.32 -5.15 -1.06
C THR A 154 16.17 -3.97 -0.61
N ASP A 155 17.44 -3.92 -1.05
CA ASP A 155 18.39 -2.83 -0.80
C ASP A 155 18.96 -2.30 -2.11
N PHE A 156 18.95 -0.98 -2.29
CA PHE A 156 19.36 -0.29 -3.52
C PHE A 156 20.57 0.60 -3.30
N TYR A 157 21.40 0.68 -4.34
CA TYR A 157 22.60 1.49 -4.38
C TYR A 157 22.69 2.24 -5.71
N LEU A 158 23.54 3.27 -5.75
CA LEU A 158 23.75 4.21 -6.86
C LEU A 158 23.81 3.61 -8.29
N ILE A 159 24.20 2.35 -8.40
CA ILE A 159 24.38 1.64 -9.68
C ILE A 159 23.14 0.83 -10.11
N ASP A 160 22.15 0.73 -9.25
CA ASP A 160 20.95 -0.06 -9.56
C ASP A 160 20.03 0.72 -10.51
N SER A 161 19.74 0.11 -11.65
CA SER A 161 18.85 0.68 -12.68
C SER A 161 17.50 0.01 -12.60
N ILE A 162 16.48 0.75 -12.17
CA ILE A 162 15.07 0.32 -12.17
C ILE A 162 14.37 0.94 -13.38
N ASP A 163 13.54 0.16 -14.08
CA ASP A 163 12.74 0.67 -15.17
C ASP A 163 11.44 1.29 -14.63
N PRO A 164 11.21 2.60 -14.80
CA PRO A 164 9.98 3.25 -14.33
C PRO A 164 8.71 2.68 -14.96
N GLN A 165 8.79 2.11 -16.18
CA GLN A 165 7.65 1.45 -16.81
C GLN A 165 7.23 0.19 -16.06
N HIS A 166 8.19 -0.60 -15.56
CA HIS A 166 7.89 -1.78 -14.75
C HIS A 166 7.16 -1.41 -13.47
N ILE A 167 7.62 -0.37 -12.78
CA ILE A 167 6.97 0.13 -11.55
C ILE A 167 5.55 0.63 -11.85
N TYR A 168 5.37 1.40 -12.93
CA TYR A 168 4.05 1.84 -13.36
C TYR A 168 3.11 0.65 -13.65
N ASN A 169 3.61 -0.37 -14.33
CA ASN A 169 2.84 -1.58 -14.64
C ASN A 169 2.43 -2.33 -13.35
N VAL A 170 3.30 -2.35 -12.34
CA VAL A 170 2.96 -2.92 -11.03
C VAL A 170 1.81 -2.18 -10.38
N ALA A 171 1.78 -0.84 -10.41
CA ALA A 171 0.64 -0.08 -9.90
C ALA A 171 -0.67 -0.47 -10.61
N ARG A 172 -0.64 -0.63 -11.94
CA ARG A 172 -1.82 -1.11 -12.73
C ARG A 172 -2.21 -2.53 -12.35
N ASN A 173 -1.24 -3.40 -12.11
CA ASN A 173 -1.49 -4.77 -11.68
C ASN A 173 -2.12 -4.82 -10.27
N ILE A 174 -1.71 -3.93 -9.36
CA ILE A 174 -2.33 -3.79 -8.03
C ILE A 174 -3.81 -3.36 -8.17
N GLU A 175 -4.15 -2.46 -9.10
CA GLU A 175 -5.54 -2.09 -9.38
C GLU A 175 -6.36 -3.30 -9.84
N ILE A 176 -5.79 -4.13 -10.74
CA ILE A 176 -6.42 -5.36 -11.19
C ILE A 176 -6.63 -6.33 -10.02
N CYS A 177 -5.63 -6.47 -9.13
CA CYS A 177 -5.73 -7.30 -7.93
C CYS A 177 -6.86 -6.83 -7.01
N ALA A 178 -6.96 -5.53 -6.74
CA ALA A 178 -8.02 -4.94 -5.91
C ALA A 178 -9.40 -5.22 -6.51
N TRP A 179 -9.54 -4.99 -7.82
CA TRP A 179 -10.79 -5.26 -8.51
C TRP A 179 -11.17 -6.74 -8.50
N LYS A 180 -10.22 -7.66 -8.81
CA LYS A 180 -10.45 -9.10 -8.78
C LYS A 180 -10.83 -9.58 -7.39
N LEU A 181 -10.14 -9.11 -6.36
CA LEU A 181 -10.44 -9.45 -4.97
C LEU A 181 -11.88 -9.08 -4.59
N ALA A 182 -12.37 -7.93 -5.05
CA ALA A 182 -13.71 -7.45 -4.75
C ALA A 182 -14.81 -8.13 -5.60
N ASN A 183 -14.49 -8.63 -6.79
CA ASN A 183 -15.51 -9.03 -7.77
C ASN A 183 -15.44 -10.48 -8.24
N ALA A 184 -14.28 -11.15 -8.15
CA ALA A 184 -14.12 -12.50 -8.67
C ALA A 184 -14.94 -13.52 -7.87
N ARG A 185 -15.70 -14.34 -8.61
CA ARG A 185 -16.65 -15.30 -8.05
C ARG A 185 -16.38 -16.70 -8.59
N ASP A 186 -16.71 -17.67 -7.77
CA ASP A 186 -16.70 -19.07 -8.15
C ASP A 186 -17.90 -19.42 -9.06
N THR A 187 -17.97 -20.68 -9.48
CA THR A 187 -19.06 -21.19 -10.32
C THR A 187 -20.46 -21.13 -9.68
N ASN A 188 -20.53 -20.98 -8.35
CA ASN A 188 -21.76 -20.84 -7.59
C ASN A 188 -22.15 -19.38 -7.36
N GLY A 189 -21.33 -18.43 -7.84
CA GLY A 189 -21.55 -17.00 -7.67
C GLY A 189 -21.06 -16.43 -6.32
N ALA A 190 -20.39 -17.24 -5.49
CA ALA A 190 -19.77 -16.78 -4.24
C ALA A 190 -18.39 -16.14 -4.53
N LEU A 191 -18.02 -15.13 -3.74
CA LEU A 191 -16.69 -14.52 -3.83
C LEU A 191 -15.63 -15.57 -3.46
N TYR A 192 -14.53 -15.62 -4.20
CA TYR A 192 -13.38 -16.47 -3.84
C TYR A 192 -12.77 -16.10 -2.50
N LEU A 193 -12.72 -14.81 -2.19
CA LEU A 193 -12.23 -14.26 -0.91
C LEU A 193 -13.13 -13.10 -0.48
N LEU A 194 -13.49 -13.10 0.79
CA LEU A 194 -14.20 -11.98 1.40
C LEU A 194 -13.20 -10.86 1.70
N SER A 195 -13.50 -9.64 1.23
CA SER A 195 -12.67 -8.46 1.45
C SER A 195 -13.49 -7.28 1.95
N ASN A 196 -13.74 -6.29 1.09
CA ASN A 196 -14.62 -5.18 1.42
C ASN A 196 -16.07 -5.66 1.61
N GLU A 197 -16.82 -4.91 2.42
CA GLU A 197 -18.25 -5.13 2.60
C GLU A 197 -18.94 -3.78 2.61
N ILE A 198 -19.97 -3.68 1.79
CA ILE A 198 -20.88 -2.53 1.76
C ILE A 198 -22.28 -3.09 1.76
N ASN A 199 -22.93 -3.03 2.92
CA ASN A 199 -24.33 -3.35 3.07
C ASN A 199 -25.03 -2.30 3.95
N ASP A 200 -26.29 -2.46 4.24
CA ASP A 200 -27.06 -1.49 5.02
C ASP A 200 -26.60 -1.38 6.49
N GLN A 201 -25.86 -2.36 7.00
CA GLN A 201 -25.40 -2.44 8.38
C GLN A 201 -23.90 -2.12 8.51
N ASP A 202 -23.08 -2.58 7.56
CA ASP A 202 -21.62 -2.49 7.62
C ASP A 202 -21.02 -1.85 6.36
N ARG A 203 -20.08 -0.91 6.58
CA ARG A 203 -19.27 -0.33 5.52
C ARG A 203 -17.78 -0.50 5.85
N ASN A 204 -17.21 -1.57 5.36
CA ASN A 204 -15.78 -1.85 5.52
C ASN A 204 -15.04 -1.66 4.19
N LEU A 205 -14.42 -0.51 4.01
CA LEU A 205 -13.55 -0.19 2.86
C LEU A 205 -12.06 -0.23 3.24
N SER A 206 -11.74 -0.96 4.29
CA SER A 206 -10.38 -0.95 4.81
C SER A 206 -9.36 -1.67 3.92
N PHE A 207 -9.81 -2.56 3.03
CA PHE A 207 -8.97 -3.16 1.99
C PHE A 207 -8.66 -2.15 0.90
N GLU A 208 -9.68 -1.43 0.38
CA GLU A 208 -9.49 -0.36 -0.59
C GLU A 208 -8.50 0.70 -0.11
N ARG A 209 -8.52 1.01 1.18
CA ARG A 209 -7.57 1.96 1.76
C ARG A 209 -6.11 1.47 1.61
N GLU A 210 -5.84 0.19 1.88
CA GLU A 210 -4.48 -0.34 1.75
C GLU A 210 -4.07 -0.45 0.28
N PHE A 211 -4.95 -0.91 -0.61
CA PHE A 211 -4.70 -0.89 -2.05
C PHE A 211 -4.45 0.52 -2.57
N GLY A 212 -5.28 1.50 -2.17
CA GLY A 212 -5.10 2.90 -2.57
C GLY A 212 -3.76 3.49 -2.13
N LYS A 213 -3.28 3.14 -0.93
CA LYS A 213 -1.94 3.54 -0.47
C LYS A 213 -0.84 2.94 -1.35
N MET A 214 -0.94 1.64 -1.65
CA MET A 214 0.04 0.94 -2.50
C MET A 214 0.06 1.54 -3.90
N ILE A 215 -1.11 1.69 -4.55
CA ILE A 215 -1.23 2.26 -5.89
C ILE A 215 -0.65 3.68 -5.93
N GLY A 216 -1.08 4.56 -5.02
CA GLY A 216 -0.61 5.95 -4.99
C GLY A 216 0.89 6.08 -4.74
N ARG A 217 1.45 5.23 -3.88
CA ARG A 217 2.89 5.20 -3.57
C ARG A 217 3.71 4.72 -4.77
N THR A 218 3.27 3.62 -5.38
CA THR A 218 3.96 3.01 -6.53
C THR A 218 3.84 3.90 -7.78
N ASP A 219 2.69 4.54 -8.03
CA ASP A 219 2.52 5.52 -9.10
C ASP A 219 3.43 6.74 -8.92
N PHE A 220 3.45 7.30 -7.72
CA PHE A 220 4.32 8.43 -7.41
C PHE A 220 5.79 8.08 -7.63
N TYR A 221 6.21 6.90 -7.15
CA TYR A 221 7.58 6.43 -7.32
C TYR A 221 7.94 6.21 -8.79
N ALA A 222 7.04 5.61 -9.60
CA ALA A 222 7.25 5.45 -11.03
C ALA A 222 7.46 6.79 -11.75
N ILE A 223 6.62 7.80 -11.43
CA ILE A 223 6.74 9.13 -12.02
C ILE A 223 8.06 9.79 -11.62
N ALA A 224 8.41 9.76 -10.34
CA ALA A 224 9.66 10.36 -9.84
C ALA A 224 10.90 9.69 -10.46
N LEU A 225 10.85 8.36 -10.63
CA LEU A 225 11.91 7.60 -11.28
C LEU A 225 12.03 7.92 -12.78
N ALA A 226 10.90 8.09 -13.47
CA ALA A 226 10.87 8.51 -14.88
C ALA A 226 11.49 9.89 -15.07
N GLU A 227 11.13 10.84 -14.23
CA GLU A 227 11.71 12.20 -14.24
C GLU A 227 13.23 12.15 -13.99
N LYS A 228 13.67 11.39 -12.98
CA LYS A 228 15.10 11.23 -12.69
C LYS A 228 15.87 10.62 -13.85
N SER A 229 15.31 9.58 -14.49
CA SER A 229 15.97 8.85 -15.57
C SER A 229 15.75 9.47 -16.95
N GLN A 230 14.96 10.54 -17.04
CA GLN A 230 14.52 11.18 -18.29
C GLN A 230 13.84 10.18 -19.25
N ARG A 231 13.14 9.19 -18.71
CA ARG A 231 12.37 8.19 -19.47
C ARG A 231 10.90 8.53 -19.47
N LEU A 232 10.22 8.20 -20.55
CA LEU A 232 8.77 8.34 -20.66
C LEU A 232 8.08 7.09 -20.16
N ILE A 233 6.96 7.26 -19.47
CA ILE A 233 6.03 6.19 -19.12
C ILE A 233 4.90 6.17 -20.14
N THR A 234 4.67 5.02 -20.75
CA THR A 234 3.47 4.78 -21.55
C THR A 234 2.28 4.55 -20.63
N ARG A 235 1.40 5.54 -20.54
CA ARG A 235 0.20 5.46 -19.70
C ARG A 235 -0.89 4.70 -20.45
N VAL A 236 -1.54 3.79 -19.75
CA VAL A 236 -2.60 2.93 -20.30
C VAL A 236 -3.86 3.14 -19.49
N MET A 237 -4.97 3.36 -20.19
CA MET A 237 -6.31 3.24 -19.60
C MET A 237 -6.82 1.82 -19.82
N GLN A 238 -7.30 1.18 -18.77
CA GLN A 238 -7.77 -0.21 -18.82
C GLN A 238 -9.18 -0.35 -18.26
N ASN A 239 -9.91 -1.30 -18.81
CA ASN A 239 -11.14 -1.76 -18.19
C ASN A 239 -10.80 -2.90 -17.22
N LEU A 240 -10.91 -2.65 -15.93
CA LEU A 240 -10.49 -3.60 -14.88
C LEU A 240 -11.23 -4.94 -14.94
N ALA A 241 -12.47 -4.95 -15.46
CA ALA A 241 -13.26 -6.17 -15.59
C ALA A 241 -12.63 -7.18 -16.58
N THR A 242 -11.95 -6.69 -17.59
CA THR A 242 -11.33 -7.51 -18.66
C THR A 242 -9.82 -7.37 -18.74
N ALA A 243 -9.22 -6.62 -17.82
CA ALA A 243 -7.79 -6.34 -17.85
C ALA A 243 -6.95 -7.60 -17.61
N LEU A 244 -5.88 -7.71 -18.39
CA LEU A 244 -4.80 -8.66 -18.17
C LEU A 244 -3.67 -7.97 -17.41
N PHE A 245 -2.90 -8.75 -16.66
CA PHE A 245 -1.74 -8.22 -15.95
C PHE A 245 -0.66 -7.75 -16.93
N PHE A 246 -0.04 -6.61 -16.62
CA PHE A 246 1.08 -6.07 -17.38
C PHE A 246 2.39 -6.77 -17.02
N ALA A 247 3.29 -6.87 -17.96
CA ALA A 247 4.66 -7.33 -17.72
C ALA A 247 5.43 -6.32 -16.84
N PHE A 248 6.32 -6.81 -15.98
CA PHE A 248 7.12 -6.07 -15.01
C PHE A 248 8.49 -6.73 -14.81
#